data_058c6f0ea85215ce56c7fcfd23520000
#
_entry.id   058c6f0ea85215ce56c7fcfd23520000
#
_cell.length_a   1.000
_cell.length_b   1.000
_cell.length_c   1.000
_cell.angle_alpha   90.00
_cell.angle_beta   90.00
_cell.angle_gamma   90.00
#
_symmetry.space_group_name_H-M   'P 1'
#
loop_
_entity.id
_entity.type
_entity.pdbx_description
1 polymer ?
#
loop_
_entity_poly.entity_id
_entity_poly.type
_entity_poly.pdbx_seq_one_letter_code
_entity_poly.pdbx_strand_id
1 'polypeptide(L)'
;KDGKGIFITSDENSEFQRLRYYDLKTKKFTVLTSEINWDVESFTLAEDGDKLAFTVNEDGMSKLYMLDTKTMKYSAVPNIPVGQVYGLEFHPDGKKLAMVLNTPQSSGDVSVMDLSNNSLERWTYSEVGGLNTSKFSIPELIHFPSFDQVDGKPRMIPAFITKPKGNGPFPVVIDIHGGPEGQAQPYFNPIVQYYANEMGIVVIEPNVR
;
A
#
# COMPACT_ATOMS: atom_id res chain seq x y z
N LYS A 1 -15.44 20.31 4.41
CA LYS A 1 -16.11 21.11 3.35
C LYS A 1 -16.59 22.49 3.84
N ASP A 2 -15.92 23.04 4.84
CA ASP A 2 -16.23 24.36 5.41
C ASP A 2 -15.69 25.53 4.57
N GLY A 3 -15.02 25.24 3.45
CA GLY A 3 -14.44 26.24 2.54
C GLY A 3 -13.23 26.98 3.09
N LYS A 4 -12.60 26.49 4.17
CA LYS A 4 -11.45 27.16 4.80
C LYS A 4 -10.12 26.77 4.16
N GLY A 5 -10.04 25.62 3.53
CA GLY A 5 -8.81 25.14 2.91
C GLY A 5 -9.01 23.95 2.02
N ILE A 6 -7.90 23.47 1.46
CA ILE A 6 -7.85 22.30 0.59
C ILE A 6 -6.72 21.35 1.04
N PHE A 7 -6.97 20.06 0.92
CA PHE A 7 -5.93 19.03 1.04
C PHE A 7 -5.32 18.77 -0.33
N ILE A 8 -4.02 18.60 -0.38
CA ILE A 8 -3.26 18.26 -1.59
C ILE A 8 -2.12 17.31 -1.23
N THR A 9 -1.61 16.58 -2.22
CA THR A 9 -0.30 15.93 -2.16
C THR A 9 0.71 16.72 -2.99
N SER A 10 1.93 16.83 -2.51
CA SER A 10 3.04 17.47 -3.20
C SER A 10 4.37 17.08 -2.57
N ASP A 11 5.40 16.97 -3.41
CA ASP A 11 6.82 16.76 -3.06
C ASP A 11 7.59 18.08 -2.94
N GLU A 12 6.94 19.24 -3.01
CA GLU A 12 7.58 20.53 -2.87
C GLU A 12 8.44 20.60 -1.59
N ASN A 13 9.74 20.84 -1.75
CA ASN A 13 10.74 20.83 -0.68
C ASN A 13 10.81 19.51 0.12
N SER A 14 10.54 18.37 -0.52
CA SER A 14 10.57 17.03 0.08
C SER A 14 11.01 16.00 -0.95
N GLU A 15 11.70 14.95 -0.50
CA GLU A 15 12.00 13.73 -1.27
C GLU A 15 10.70 12.95 -1.58
N PHE A 16 9.68 13.08 -0.72
CA PHE A 16 8.46 12.29 -0.76
C PHE A 16 7.23 13.13 -1.02
N GLN A 17 6.22 12.54 -1.67
CA GLN A 17 4.88 13.09 -1.78
C GLN A 17 4.26 13.22 -0.39
N ARG A 18 3.99 14.43 0.06
CA ARG A 18 3.44 14.74 1.38
C ARG A 18 1.98 15.15 1.28
N LEU A 19 1.14 14.68 2.21
CA LEU A 19 -0.19 15.26 2.42
C LEU A 19 -0.03 16.63 3.08
N ARG A 20 -0.66 17.64 2.50
CA ARG A 20 -0.58 19.04 2.94
C ARG A 20 -1.97 19.62 3.01
N TYR A 21 -2.11 20.59 3.89
CA TYR A 21 -3.30 21.44 3.99
C TYR A 21 -2.95 22.87 3.60
N TYR A 22 -3.69 23.44 2.65
CA TYR A 22 -3.58 24.85 2.26
C TYR A 22 -4.74 25.63 2.86
N ASP A 23 -4.44 26.57 3.76
CA ASP A 23 -5.41 27.46 4.36
C ASP A 23 -5.70 28.64 3.42
N LEU A 24 -6.96 28.77 2.99
CA LEU A 24 -7.38 29.79 2.01
C LEU A 24 -7.35 31.21 2.57
N LYS A 25 -7.46 31.40 3.87
CA LYS A 25 -7.43 32.70 4.53
C LYS A 25 -6.01 33.20 4.69
N THR A 26 -5.13 32.36 5.22
CA THR A 26 -3.73 32.74 5.50
C THR A 26 -2.84 32.52 4.30
N LYS A 27 -3.30 31.77 3.29
CA LYS A 27 -2.54 31.38 2.08
C LYS A 27 -1.24 30.63 2.42
N LYS A 28 -1.27 29.83 3.48
CA LYS A 28 -0.12 29.04 3.93
C LYS A 28 -0.38 27.55 3.83
N PHE A 29 0.68 26.80 3.51
CA PHE A 29 0.69 25.34 3.58
C PHE A 29 1.12 24.86 4.97
N THR A 30 0.51 23.78 5.40
CA THR A 30 0.95 22.96 6.52
C THR A 30 1.21 21.54 6.01
N VAL A 31 2.42 21.03 6.20
CA VAL A 31 2.74 19.62 5.89
C VAL A 31 2.20 18.76 7.01
N LEU A 32 1.35 17.77 6.68
CA LEU A 32 0.69 16.92 7.67
C LEU A 32 1.43 15.60 7.92
N THR A 33 2.15 15.09 6.92
CA THR A 33 2.83 13.78 6.95
C THR A 33 4.35 13.89 6.92
N SER A 34 4.93 14.91 7.59
CA SER A 34 6.39 15.12 7.64
C SER A 34 7.15 13.94 8.26
N GLU A 35 6.52 13.20 9.18
CA GLU A 35 7.11 12.06 9.88
C GLU A 35 7.10 10.75 9.05
N ILE A 36 6.35 10.72 7.94
CA ILE A 36 6.28 9.53 7.07
C ILE A 36 7.31 9.68 5.96
N ASN A 37 8.36 8.84 5.95
CA ASN A 37 9.41 8.86 4.93
C ASN A 37 9.08 7.98 3.72
N TRP A 38 7.85 8.12 3.22
CA TRP A 38 7.27 7.40 2.09
C TRP A 38 6.24 8.28 1.38
N ASP A 39 5.91 7.94 0.14
CA ASP A 39 4.95 8.69 -0.65
C ASP A 39 3.51 8.46 -0.21
N VAL A 40 2.77 9.55 -0.04
CA VAL A 40 1.31 9.51 0.03
C VAL A 40 0.78 9.34 -1.39
N GLU A 41 0.16 8.18 -1.69
CA GLU A 41 -0.29 7.83 -3.04
C GLU A 41 -1.68 8.38 -3.35
N SER A 42 -2.60 8.28 -2.40
CA SER A 42 -3.98 8.73 -2.59
C SER A 42 -4.62 9.17 -1.29
N PHE A 43 -5.67 9.97 -1.39
CA PHE A 43 -6.49 10.33 -0.25
C PHE A 43 -7.94 10.58 -0.66
N THR A 44 -8.85 10.47 0.30
CA THR A 44 -10.27 10.84 0.16
C THR A 44 -10.75 11.54 1.43
N LEU A 45 -11.64 12.52 1.28
CA LEU A 45 -12.23 13.28 2.38
C LEU A 45 -13.68 12.85 2.56
N ALA A 46 -14.08 12.52 3.78
CA ALA A 46 -15.46 12.23 4.13
C ALA A 46 -16.40 13.40 3.79
N GLU A 47 -17.67 13.11 3.52
CA GLU A 47 -18.63 14.13 3.06
C GLU A 47 -18.87 15.23 4.10
N ASP A 48 -18.88 14.86 5.39
CA ASP A 48 -18.96 15.81 6.51
C ASP A 48 -17.68 16.65 6.71
N GLY A 49 -16.56 16.21 6.11
CA GLY A 49 -15.27 16.86 6.24
C GLY A 49 -14.49 16.53 7.51
N ASP A 50 -15.01 15.68 8.39
CA ASP A 50 -14.43 15.39 9.71
C ASP A 50 -13.25 14.39 9.65
N LYS A 51 -13.19 13.56 8.60
CA LYS A 51 -12.16 12.53 8.42
C LYS A 51 -11.58 12.55 7.01
N LEU A 52 -10.31 12.23 6.91
CA LEU A 52 -9.62 11.99 5.65
C LEU A 52 -8.88 10.65 5.73
N ALA A 53 -9.13 9.75 4.78
CA ALA A 53 -8.36 8.52 4.63
C ALA A 53 -7.28 8.73 3.58
N PHE A 54 -6.07 8.20 3.80
CA PHE A 54 -5.00 8.24 2.82
C PHE A 54 -4.15 6.98 2.84
N THR A 55 -3.55 6.65 1.70
CA THR A 55 -2.60 5.54 1.55
C THR A 55 -1.18 6.05 1.40
N VAL A 56 -0.26 5.26 1.91
CA VAL A 56 1.19 5.47 1.80
C VAL A 56 1.80 4.21 1.23
N ASN A 57 2.72 4.36 0.28
CA ASN A 57 3.52 3.26 -0.23
C ASN A 57 4.76 3.07 0.65
N GLU A 58 4.68 2.15 1.58
CA GLU A 58 5.77 1.83 2.49
C GLU A 58 6.47 0.55 2.04
N ASP A 59 7.65 0.70 1.44
CA ASP A 59 8.46 -0.42 0.91
C ASP A 59 7.68 -1.31 -0.10
N GLY A 60 6.85 -0.72 -0.94
CA GLY A 60 6.01 -1.44 -1.89
C GLY A 60 4.68 -1.95 -1.35
N MET A 61 4.40 -1.76 -0.08
CA MET A 61 3.12 -2.15 0.54
C MET A 61 2.27 -0.93 0.85
N SER A 62 1.00 -0.97 0.50
CA SER A 62 0.08 0.10 0.89
C SER A 62 -0.24 0.04 2.38
N LYS A 63 -0.06 1.17 3.05
CA LYS A 63 -0.50 1.41 4.42
C LYS A 63 -1.64 2.41 4.41
N LEU A 64 -2.74 2.07 5.05
CA LEU A 64 -3.90 2.95 5.18
C LEU A 64 -3.81 3.75 6.49
N TYR A 65 -4.07 5.05 6.39
CA TYR A 65 -4.11 5.97 7.52
C TYR A 65 -5.44 6.72 7.57
N MET A 66 -5.87 7.08 8.77
CA MET A 66 -7.03 7.92 9.01
C MET A 66 -6.58 9.20 9.72
N LEU A 67 -6.93 10.35 9.14
CA LEU A 67 -6.68 11.68 9.68
C LEU A 67 -7.98 12.29 10.19
N ASP A 68 -7.95 12.79 11.40
CA ASP A 68 -8.99 13.66 11.97
C ASP A 68 -8.71 15.10 11.52
N THR A 69 -9.61 15.69 10.76
CA THR A 69 -9.40 17.00 10.13
C THR A 69 -9.52 18.17 11.11
N LYS A 70 -10.11 17.96 12.29
CA LYS A 70 -10.21 18.99 13.33
C LYS A 70 -8.93 19.14 14.11
N THR A 71 -8.27 18.02 14.39
CA THR A 71 -6.99 17.98 15.13
C THR A 71 -5.78 17.93 14.21
N MET A 72 -5.96 17.63 12.92
CA MET A 72 -4.91 17.38 11.93
C MET A 72 -3.95 16.25 12.35
N LYS A 73 -4.40 15.33 13.20
CA LYS A 73 -3.64 14.15 13.61
C LYS A 73 -4.11 12.92 12.86
N TYR A 74 -3.19 12.03 12.53
CA TYR A 74 -3.48 10.77 11.86
C TYR A 74 -2.96 9.58 12.65
N SER A 75 -3.52 8.42 12.36
CA SER A 75 -3.07 7.11 12.85
C SER A 75 -3.19 6.06 11.77
N ALA A 76 -2.32 5.05 11.82
CA ALA A 76 -2.43 3.90 10.94
C ALA A 76 -3.69 3.09 11.25
N VAL A 77 -4.36 2.64 10.20
CA VAL A 77 -5.51 1.73 10.30
C VAL A 77 -4.97 0.30 10.44
N PRO A 78 -5.32 -0.42 11.54
CA PRO A 78 -4.80 -1.75 11.77
C PRO A 78 -5.45 -2.80 10.85
N ASN A 79 -4.80 -3.97 10.74
CA ASN A 79 -5.33 -5.17 10.11
C ASN A 79 -5.68 -5.06 8.62
N ILE A 80 -5.04 -4.14 7.91
CA ILE A 80 -5.10 -4.11 6.44
C ILE A 80 -4.22 -5.25 5.91
N PRO A 81 -4.74 -6.13 5.04
CA PRO A 81 -3.95 -7.19 4.42
C PRO A 81 -2.75 -6.65 3.63
N VAL A 82 -1.68 -7.45 3.56
CA VAL A 82 -0.53 -7.15 2.70
C VAL A 82 -1.00 -7.09 1.25
N GLY A 83 -0.67 -6.00 0.55
CA GLY A 83 -1.09 -5.77 -0.82
C GLY A 83 -1.14 -4.29 -1.18
N GLN A 84 -1.85 -4.01 -2.25
CA GLN A 84 -2.19 -2.66 -2.69
C GLN A 84 -3.58 -2.25 -2.20
N VAL A 85 -3.71 -1.00 -1.77
CA VAL A 85 -4.98 -0.38 -1.35
C VAL A 85 -5.21 0.86 -2.20
N TYR A 86 -6.31 0.90 -2.94
CA TYR A 86 -6.67 2.06 -3.77
C TYR A 86 -8.19 2.21 -3.88
N GLY A 87 -8.66 3.24 -4.60
CA GLY A 87 -10.09 3.48 -4.78
C GLY A 87 -10.83 3.78 -3.48
N LEU A 88 -10.19 4.56 -2.59
CA LEU A 88 -10.78 4.93 -1.30
C LEU A 88 -12.04 5.79 -1.50
N GLU A 89 -13.14 5.40 -0.87
CA GLU A 89 -14.39 6.16 -0.90
C GLU A 89 -15.17 6.02 0.40
N PHE A 90 -15.47 7.14 1.05
CA PHE A 90 -16.33 7.14 2.22
C PHE A 90 -17.80 6.97 1.81
N HIS A 91 -18.53 6.16 2.58
CA HIS A 91 -19.98 6.19 2.54
C HIS A 91 -20.47 7.60 3.00
N PRO A 92 -21.55 8.15 2.40
CA PRO A 92 -22.01 9.51 2.72
C PRO A 92 -22.29 9.78 4.22
N ASP A 93 -22.63 8.75 5.00
CA ASP A 93 -22.81 8.87 6.45
C ASP A 93 -21.51 8.94 7.27
N GLY A 94 -20.35 8.82 6.62
CA GLY A 94 -19.03 8.88 7.25
C GLY A 94 -18.68 7.69 8.16
N LYS A 95 -19.49 6.61 8.16
CA LYS A 95 -19.28 5.45 9.05
C LYS A 95 -18.53 4.29 8.41
N LYS A 96 -18.48 4.26 7.11
CA LYS A 96 -17.82 3.20 6.34
C LYS A 96 -16.85 3.78 5.32
N LEU A 97 -15.81 3.02 5.02
CA LEU A 97 -14.83 3.31 3.97
C LEU A 97 -14.74 2.11 3.03
N ALA A 98 -15.09 2.32 1.76
CA ALA A 98 -14.86 1.37 0.70
C ALA A 98 -13.44 1.53 0.16
N MET A 99 -12.85 0.41 -0.27
CA MET A 99 -11.53 0.36 -0.90
C MET A 99 -11.41 -0.86 -1.79
N VAL A 100 -10.53 -0.81 -2.76
CA VAL A 100 -10.09 -1.98 -3.51
C VAL A 100 -8.84 -2.54 -2.84
N LEU A 101 -8.87 -3.83 -2.52
CA LEU A 101 -7.72 -4.58 -2.01
C LEU A 101 -7.23 -5.55 -3.08
N ASN A 102 -6.02 -5.32 -3.58
CA ASN A 102 -5.31 -6.25 -4.45
C ASN A 102 -4.18 -6.88 -3.64
N THR A 103 -4.38 -8.14 -3.26
CA THR A 103 -3.45 -8.88 -2.40
C THR A 103 -2.91 -10.10 -3.14
N PRO A 104 -1.85 -10.75 -2.70
CA PRO A 104 -1.40 -12.00 -3.32
C PRO A 104 -2.47 -13.09 -3.44
N GLN A 105 -3.55 -12.99 -2.65
CA GLN A 105 -4.66 -13.95 -2.60
C GLN A 105 -5.98 -13.41 -3.16
N SER A 106 -6.00 -12.19 -3.69
CA SER A 106 -7.22 -11.56 -4.22
C SER A 106 -6.87 -10.55 -5.31
N SER A 107 -7.42 -10.72 -6.50
CA SER A 107 -7.09 -9.94 -7.70
C SER A 107 -7.78 -8.57 -7.79
N GLY A 108 -7.91 -7.86 -6.67
CA GLY A 108 -8.47 -6.51 -6.65
C GLY A 108 -9.98 -6.52 -6.43
N ASP A 109 -10.41 -6.91 -5.24
CA ASP A 109 -11.80 -6.89 -4.83
C ASP A 109 -12.15 -5.71 -3.94
N VAL A 110 -13.39 -5.26 -4.06
CA VAL A 110 -13.93 -4.22 -3.18
C VAL A 110 -14.15 -4.79 -1.79
N SER A 111 -13.60 -4.10 -0.82
CA SER A 111 -13.83 -4.35 0.60
C SER A 111 -14.35 -3.08 1.27
N VAL A 112 -15.17 -3.25 2.29
CA VAL A 112 -15.76 -2.14 3.05
C VAL A 112 -15.38 -2.29 4.52
N MET A 113 -14.82 -1.23 5.07
CA MET A 113 -14.45 -1.15 6.47
C MET A 113 -15.52 -0.39 7.26
N ASP A 114 -15.95 -0.98 8.38
CA ASP A 114 -16.72 -0.27 9.40
C ASP A 114 -15.76 0.50 10.31
N LEU A 115 -15.90 1.85 10.32
CA LEU A 115 -14.98 2.72 11.05
C LEU A 115 -15.21 2.75 12.56
N SER A 116 -16.26 2.10 13.06
CA SER A 116 -16.54 2.02 14.50
C SER A 116 -15.68 0.97 15.20
N ASN A 117 -15.29 -0.09 14.47
CA ASN A 117 -14.58 -1.24 15.02
C ASN A 117 -13.42 -1.74 14.13
N ASN A 118 -13.18 -1.09 12.98
CA ASN A 118 -12.19 -1.46 11.96
C ASN A 118 -12.41 -2.88 11.39
N SER A 119 -13.63 -3.40 11.42
CA SER A 119 -13.93 -4.67 10.73
C SER A 119 -13.95 -4.46 9.23
N LEU A 120 -13.34 -5.37 8.49
CA LEU A 120 -13.21 -5.36 7.05
C LEU A 120 -14.05 -6.49 6.45
N GLU A 121 -14.95 -6.17 5.54
CA GLU A 121 -15.82 -7.12 4.83
C GLU A 121 -15.56 -7.03 3.33
N ARG A 122 -15.30 -8.17 2.69
CA ARG A 122 -15.15 -8.27 1.23
C ARG A 122 -16.53 -8.30 0.57
N TRP A 123 -16.77 -7.42 -0.40
CA TRP A 123 -18.04 -7.27 -1.08
C TRP A 123 -18.08 -7.85 -2.49
N THR A 124 -16.94 -7.87 -3.19
CA THR A 124 -16.85 -8.47 -4.52
C THR A 124 -15.91 -9.68 -4.52
N TYR A 125 -16.15 -10.59 -5.47
CA TYR A 125 -15.38 -11.82 -5.58
C TYR A 125 -15.00 -12.03 -7.03
N SER A 126 -13.80 -11.64 -7.39
CA SER A 126 -13.25 -11.82 -8.73
C SER A 126 -13.12 -13.29 -9.09
N GLU A 127 -13.43 -13.63 -10.33
CA GLU A 127 -13.29 -14.98 -10.86
C GLU A 127 -11.82 -15.39 -10.95
N VAL A 128 -11.51 -16.57 -10.47
CA VAL A 128 -10.14 -17.13 -10.41
C VAL A 128 -10.08 -18.56 -10.97
N GLY A 129 -11.02 -18.93 -11.85
CA GLY A 129 -11.04 -20.25 -12.49
C GLY A 129 -11.30 -21.40 -11.53
N GLY A 130 -12.03 -21.17 -10.42
CA GLY A 130 -12.31 -22.18 -9.40
C GLY A 130 -11.13 -22.53 -8.50
N LEU A 131 -10.01 -21.81 -8.57
CA LEU A 131 -8.84 -22.00 -7.72
C LEU A 131 -9.12 -21.59 -6.28
N ASN A 132 -8.54 -22.31 -5.33
CA ASN A 132 -8.59 -21.93 -3.92
C ASN A 132 -7.48 -20.91 -3.61
N THR A 133 -7.81 -19.64 -3.67
CA THR A 133 -6.86 -18.54 -3.46
C THR A 133 -6.28 -18.47 -2.04
N SER A 134 -6.94 -19.06 -1.04
CA SER A 134 -6.40 -19.13 0.33
C SER A 134 -5.13 -19.98 0.43
N LYS A 135 -4.86 -20.80 -0.59
CA LYS A 135 -3.63 -21.61 -0.70
C LYS A 135 -2.48 -20.86 -1.36
N PHE A 136 -2.73 -19.72 -1.98
CA PHE A 136 -1.70 -18.94 -2.65
C PHE A 136 -0.67 -18.42 -1.66
N SER A 137 0.58 -18.39 -2.11
CA SER A 137 1.71 -17.94 -1.31
C SER A 137 1.66 -16.43 -1.12
N ILE A 138 1.93 -15.97 0.11
CA ILE A 138 2.06 -14.55 0.43
C ILE A 138 3.56 -14.24 0.44
N PRO A 139 4.04 -13.22 -0.29
CA PRO A 139 5.44 -12.87 -0.30
C PRO A 139 5.90 -12.30 1.03
N GLU A 140 7.16 -12.56 1.36
CA GLU A 140 7.87 -11.94 2.48
C GLU A 140 8.68 -10.75 1.96
N LEU A 141 8.62 -9.60 2.63
CA LEU A 141 9.53 -8.49 2.37
C LEU A 141 10.87 -8.77 3.05
N ILE A 142 11.94 -8.77 2.25
CA ILE A 142 13.31 -8.92 2.72
C ILE A 142 14.15 -7.72 2.28
N HIS A 143 15.28 -7.50 2.95
CA HIS A 143 16.25 -6.48 2.57
C HIS A 143 17.64 -7.14 2.47
N PHE A 144 18.37 -6.84 1.41
CA PHE A 144 19.74 -7.32 1.25
C PHE A 144 20.68 -6.17 0.86
N PRO A 145 21.98 -6.24 1.25
CA PRO A 145 22.93 -5.16 0.98
C PRO A 145 23.29 -5.11 -0.51
N SER A 146 23.32 -3.88 -1.07
CA SER A 146 23.91 -3.58 -2.37
C SER A 146 25.41 -3.37 -2.27
N PHE A 147 26.09 -3.22 -3.43
CA PHE A 147 27.52 -2.91 -3.52
C PHE A 147 27.86 -1.46 -3.16
N ASP A 148 26.87 -0.56 -3.19
CA ASP A 148 27.03 0.85 -2.87
C ASP A 148 26.64 1.18 -1.42
N GLN A 149 26.97 2.40 -0.98
CA GLN A 149 26.73 2.84 0.38
C GLN A 149 25.92 4.14 0.42
N VAL A 150 25.16 4.29 1.49
CA VAL A 150 24.47 5.52 1.88
C VAL A 150 24.83 5.84 3.33
N ASP A 151 25.35 7.04 3.59
CA ASP A 151 25.78 7.50 4.91
C ASP A 151 26.79 6.53 5.57
N GLY A 152 27.70 5.95 4.76
CA GLY A 152 28.74 5.02 5.23
C GLY A 152 28.26 3.62 5.59
N LYS A 153 27.01 3.28 5.29
CA LYS A 153 26.42 1.95 5.48
C LYS A 153 26.03 1.33 4.14
N PRO A 154 26.07 0.00 3.97
CA PRO A 154 25.55 -0.64 2.78
C PRO A 154 24.13 -0.19 2.51
N ARG A 155 23.85 0.18 1.26
CA ARG A 155 22.47 0.44 0.83
C ARG A 155 21.69 -0.88 0.89
N MET A 156 20.56 -0.88 1.55
CA MET A 156 19.67 -2.04 1.61
C MET A 156 18.67 -1.97 0.47
N ILE A 157 18.57 -3.05 -0.30
CA ILE A 157 17.61 -3.21 -1.39
C ILE A 157 16.43 -4.03 -0.88
N PRO A 158 15.20 -3.51 -0.90
CA PRO A 158 14.03 -4.30 -0.58
C PRO A 158 13.73 -5.28 -1.70
N ALA A 159 13.20 -6.44 -1.35
CA ALA A 159 12.70 -7.43 -2.33
C ALA A 159 11.53 -8.21 -1.73
N PHE A 160 10.59 -8.58 -2.57
CA PHE A 160 9.57 -9.56 -2.21
C PHE A 160 10.07 -10.96 -2.60
N ILE A 161 9.94 -11.91 -1.66
CA ILE A 161 10.27 -13.31 -1.90
C ILE A 161 9.03 -14.18 -1.69
N THR A 162 8.59 -14.82 -2.77
CA THR A 162 7.48 -15.78 -2.74
C THR A 162 8.04 -17.19 -2.76
N LYS A 163 7.74 -17.97 -1.70
CA LYS A 163 8.29 -19.32 -1.50
C LYS A 163 7.23 -20.40 -1.73
N PRO A 164 7.61 -21.53 -2.33
CA PRO A 164 6.81 -22.76 -2.33
C PRO A 164 6.57 -23.26 -0.90
N LYS A 165 5.55 -24.08 -0.72
CA LYS A 165 5.35 -24.83 0.53
C LYS A 165 6.35 -25.98 0.63
N GLY A 166 6.80 -26.29 1.84
CA GLY A 166 7.72 -27.41 2.10
C GLY A 166 9.15 -26.96 2.38
N ASN A 167 10.05 -27.95 2.38
CA ASN A 167 11.47 -27.75 2.67
C ASN A 167 12.28 -27.80 1.38
N GLY A 168 13.13 -26.79 1.17
CA GLY A 168 14.05 -26.72 0.03
C GLY A 168 15.17 -27.79 0.06
N PRO A 169 16.13 -27.67 -0.85
CA PRO A 169 16.36 -26.51 -1.71
C PRO A 169 15.37 -26.42 -2.88
N PHE A 170 15.00 -25.20 -3.25
CA PHE A 170 14.14 -24.92 -4.40
C PHE A 170 14.93 -24.20 -5.50
N PRO A 171 14.59 -24.41 -6.78
CA PRO A 171 15.06 -23.53 -7.85
C PRO A 171 14.54 -22.11 -7.63
N VAL A 172 15.25 -21.11 -8.17
CA VAL A 172 14.97 -19.69 -7.97
C VAL A 172 14.83 -18.97 -9.31
N VAL A 173 13.81 -18.14 -9.44
CA VAL A 173 13.66 -17.14 -10.49
C VAL A 173 13.80 -15.77 -9.86
N ILE A 174 14.57 -14.89 -10.48
CA ILE A 174 14.65 -13.47 -10.12
C ILE A 174 13.89 -12.71 -11.20
N ASP A 175 12.82 -12.03 -10.80
CA ASP A 175 11.98 -11.19 -11.66
C ASP A 175 12.27 -9.73 -11.36
N ILE A 176 12.94 -9.04 -12.29
CA ILE A 176 13.36 -7.65 -12.11
C ILE A 176 12.37 -6.75 -12.83
N HIS A 177 11.74 -5.83 -12.07
CA HIS A 177 10.81 -4.86 -12.64
C HIS A 177 11.47 -4.00 -13.73
N GLY A 178 10.64 -3.57 -14.68
CA GLY A 178 11.04 -2.62 -15.72
C GLY A 178 10.79 -1.18 -15.30
N GLY A 179 11.02 -0.27 -16.22
CA GLY A 179 10.61 1.09 -16.02
C GLY A 179 11.55 2.20 -16.46
N PRO A 180 12.70 2.50 -15.87
CA PRO A 180 13.36 1.98 -14.68
C PRO A 180 12.69 2.33 -13.36
N GLU A 181 11.80 3.30 -13.30
CA GLU A 181 11.13 3.78 -12.08
C GLU A 181 9.97 2.89 -11.61
N GLY A 182 9.94 1.62 -12.05
CA GLY A 182 8.97 0.64 -11.59
C GLY A 182 9.25 0.16 -10.16
N GLN A 183 8.29 -0.58 -9.60
CA GLN A 183 8.41 -1.19 -8.28
C GLN A 183 7.66 -2.52 -8.25
N ALA A 184 8.29 -3.57 -7.73
CA ALA A 184 7.61 -4.79 -7.33
C ALA A 184 6.77 -4.51 -6.08
N GLN A 185 5.53 -4.98 -6.09
CA GLN A 185 4.56 -4.81 -4.99
C GLN A 185 3.79 -6.13 -4.80
N PRO A 186 3.31 -6.43 -3.58
CA PRO A 186 2.68 -7.70 -3.26
C PRO A 186 1.20 -7.74 -3.69
N TYR A 187 0.95 -7.61 -4.99
CA TYR A 187 -0.38 -7.77 -5.59
C TYR A 187 -0.59 -9.20 -6.14
N PHE A 188 -1.80 -9.50 -6.58
CA PHE A 188 -2.11 -10.77 -7.23
C PHE A 188 -1.38 -10.90 -8.57
N ASN A 189 -0.41 -11.80 -8.64
CA ASN A 189 0.31 -12.15 -9.85
C ASN A 189 0.14 -13.65 -10.13
N PRO A 190 -0.65 -14.06 -11.15
CA PRO A 190 -0.91 -15.46 -11.43
C PRO A 190 0.35 -16.24 -11.84
N ILE A 191 1.34 -15.57 -12.45
CA ILE A 191 2.60 -16.21 -12.87
C ILE A 191 3.45 -16.53 -11.63
N VAL A 192 3.59 -15.60 -10.70
CA VAL A 192 4.30 -15.81 -9.43
C VAL A 192 3.63 -16.94 -8.64
N GLN A 193 2.30 -16.96 -8.57
CA GLN A 193 1.56 -18.03 -7.90
C GLN A 193 1.75 -19.38 -8.58
N TYR A 194 1.77 -19.41 -9.92
CA TYR A 194 2.03 -20.64 -10.66
C TYR A 194 3.45 -21.16 -10.40
N TYR A 195 4.47 -20.31 -10.45
CA TYR A 195 5.84 -20.71 -10.13
C TYR A 195 5.94 -21.27 -8.70
N ALA A 196 5.39 -20.57 -7.73
CA ALA A 196 5.50 -20.99 -6.33
C ALA A 196 4.68 -22.24 -6.01
N ASN A 197 3.40 -22.30 -6.43
CA ASN A 197 2.50 -23.33 -5.97
C ASN A 197 2.49 -24.59 -6.85
N GLU A 198 2.74 -24.47 -8.17
CA GLU A 198 2.69 -25.59 -9.12
C GLU A 198 4.07 -26.08 -9.53
N MET A 199 5.02 -25.16 -9.75
CA MET A 199 6.36 -25.53 -10.21
C MET A 199 7.38 -25.72 -9.08
N GLY A 200 7.05 -25.32 -7.84
CA GLY A 200 7.97 -25.42 -6.71
C GLY A 200 9.18 -24.49 -6.84
N ILE A 201 9.02 -23.32 -7.44
CA ILE A 201 10.07 -22.33 -7.69
C ILE A 201 9.91 -21.14 -6.74
N VAL A 202 11.00 -20.72 -6.11
CA VAL A 202 11.06 -19.43 -5.38
C VAL A 202 11.12 -18.30 -6.38
N VAL A 203 10.28 -17.28 -6.20
CA VAL A 203 10.36 -16.03 -6.98
C VAL A 203 10.88 -14.92 -6.08
N ILE A 204 11.89 -14.19 -6.55
CA ILE A 204 12.46 -13.00 -5.89
C ILE A 204 12.23 -11.81 -6.81
N GLU A 205 11.54 -10.82 -6.31
CA GLU A 205 11.18 -9.57 -7.01
C GLU A 205 11.89 -8.39 -6.32
N PRO A 206 13.15 -8.07 -6.69
CA PRO A 206 13.92 -7.01 -6.05
C PRO A 206 13.49 -5.63 -6.56
N ASN A 207 13.40 -4.65 -5.65
CA ASN A 207 13.18 -3.25 -5.98
C ASN A 207 14.54 -2.56 -6.22
N VAL A 208 15.14 -2.86 -7.36
CA VAL A 208 16.39 -2.26 -7.81
C VAL A 208 16.17 -0.84 -8.33
N ARG A 209 17.22 -0.04 -8.33
CA ARG A 209 17.25 1.31 -8.90
C ARG A 209 17.53 1.31 -10.39
#